data_13c98067959a7b4049fe703a12c376f4
#
_entry.id   13c98067959a7b4049fe703a12c376f4
#
_cell.length_a   1.000
_cell.length_b   1.000
_cell.length_c   1.000
_cell.angle_alpha   90.00
_cell.angle_beta   90.00
_cell.angle_gamma   90.00
#
_symmetry.space_group_name_H-M   'P 1'
#
loop_
_entity.id
_entity.type
_entity.pdbx_description
1 polymer ?
#
loop_
_entity_poly.entity_id
_entity_poly.type
_entity_poly.pdbx_seq_one_letter_code
_entity_poly.pdbx_strand_id
1 'polypeptide(L)'
;MNFTNDEIMNEIKENMNKKTYTPDFIPDGYKVKPNSYGAALYQIIPSRKDGEPDKERFITTTIPEINTRYENIENGEVSYNMHFFDNRTPVNLNVTAEEITDSKQLLKLVNRKLDVTSNTSSKLIDYINQSKRYSPPINIKVATRLGHVKDYFIYPYKDQMENSNVKLHNNDRGFQKLINSFKSKGTLSDYSEKVFVKIKDLPMVMVMLYASLGSVLLYEFDIMPFIVELAGSTSTGKTFTLNLVASVWGTTDLTTTWSSTRNSIEAMASFLNSFPMFKDDTRNISPNFIANAVYNYSSGESKSRSNKNLTIDEKKEWKNIMLSTGEASITNMAEDKAGVSARVVTLEEQPYPDNYDFISLDHEFRENYGTLGIEFFKQYQSKKDKYKDCLLYTSPSPRD
;
A
#
# COMPACT_ATOMS: atom_id res chain seq x y z
N MET A 1 26.01 18.76 31.20
CA MET A 1 26.63 19.91 30.51
C MET A 1 25.79 21.10 30.83
N ASN A 2 26.34 22.08 31.57
CA ASN A 2 25.63 23.35 31.84
C ASN A 2 26.00 24.31 30.72
N PHE A 3 25.04 24.65 29.85
CA PHE A 3 25.23 25.71 28.86
C PHE A 3 25.37 27.06 29.58
N THR A 4 26.28 27.87 29.11
CA THR A 4 26.41 29.25 29.61
C THR A 4 25.25 30.12 29.04
N ASN A 5 24.88 31.18 29.75
CA ASN A 5 23.80 32.08 29.27
C ASN A 5 24.13 32.67 27.88
N ASP A 6 25.42 32.85 27.53
CA ASP A 6 25.84 33.35 26.23
C ASP A 6 25.69 32.31 25.11
N GLU A 7 25.91 31.00 25.40
CA GLU A 7 25.67 29.93 24.45
C GLU A 7 24.16 29.78 24.18
N ILE A 8 23.33 29.85 25.22
CA ILE A 8 21.86 29.85 25.08
C ILE A 8 21.38 31.05 24.26
N MET A 9 21.91 32.25 24.51
CA MET A 9 21.53 33.45 23.78
C MET A 9 22.03 33.46 22.33
N ASN A 10 23.18 32.86 22.04
CA ASN A 10 23.66 32.67 20.67
C ASN A 10 22.85 31.64 19.91
N GLU A 11 22.49 30.53 20.54
CA GLU A 11 21.60 29.50 19.96
C GLU A 11 20.20 30.07 19.68
N ILE A 12 19.67 30.91 20.58
CA ILE A 12 18.41 31.65 20.37
C ILE A 12 18.54 32.60 19.18
N LYS A 13 19.63 33.36 19.06
CA LYS A 13 19.86 34.29 17.93
C LYS A 13 20.06 33.56 16.60
N GLU A 14 20.81 32.45 16.57
CA GLU A 14 20.93 31.61 15.37
C GLU A 14 19.59 31.01 14.98
N ASN A 15 18.82 30.60 15.96
CA ASN A 15 17.48 30.05 15.73
C ASN A 15 16.47 31.12 15.27
N MET A 16 16.60 32.36 15.68
CA MET A 16 15.78 33.50 15.18
C MET A 16 16.11 33.89 13.75
N ASN A 17 17.35 33.65 13.27
CA ASN A 17 17.78 33.93 11.91
C ASN A 17 17.45 32.86 10.88
N LYS A 18 16.98 31.66 11.32
CA LYS A 18 16.49 30.63 10.40
C LYS A 18 15.16 31.09 9.81
N LYS A 19 15.06 31.02 8.48
CA LYS A 19 13.88 31.44 7.70
C LYS A 19 12.58 30.93 8.34
N THR A 20 11.74 31.89 8.78
CA THR A 20 10.42 31.58 9.35
C THR A 20 9.50 31.08 8.25
N TYR A 21 8.88 29.93 8.45
CA TYR A 21 7.87 29.43 7.51
C TYR A 21 6.62 30.31 7.57
N THR A 22 6.22 30.81 6.42
CA THR A 22 4.91 31.46 6.22
C THR A 22 4.20 30.71 5.11
N PRO A 23 2.90 30.39 5.29
CA PRO A 23 2.09 29.84 4.21
C PRO A 23 2.15 30.69 2.95
N ASP A 24 2.05 30.05 1.78
CA ASP A 24 1.99 30.74 0.49
C ASP A 24 0.75 31.65 0.39
N PHE A 25 -0.33 31.29 1.08
CA PHE A 25 -1.57 32.06 1.13
C PHE A 25 -2.13 32.16 2.53
N ILE A 26 -2.50 33.37 2.94
CA ILE A 26 -3.17 33.68 4.22
C ILE A 26 -4.50 34.35 3.89
N PRO A 27 -5.66 33.78 4.28
CA PRO A 27 -6.97 34.39 4.06
C PRO A 27 -7.11 35.74 4.78
N ASP A 28 -7.98 36.60 4.24
CA ASP A 28 -8.34 37.85 4.90
C ASP A 28 -8.91 37.56 6.31
N GLY A 29 -8.60 38.47 7.26
CA GLY A 29 -8.95 38.28 8.67
C GLY A 29 -8.00 37.38 9.46
N TYR A 30 -6.90 36.96 8.88
CA TYR A 30 -5.82 36.23 9.56
C TYR A 30 -4.46 36.90 9.35
N LYS A 31 -3.55 36.64 10.30
CA LYS A 31 -2.19 37.17 10.26
C LYS A 31 -1.21 36.15 10.83
N VAL A 32 -0.06 36.02 10.18
CA VAL A 32 1.06 35.23 10.69
C VAL A 32 2.12 36.15 11.29
N LYS A 33 2.59 35.79 12.49
CA LYS A 33 3.66 36.50 13.18
C LYS A 33 4.80 35.57 13.54
N PRO A 34 6.07 36.00 13.43
CA PRO A 34 7.19 35.25 13.96
C PRO A 34 7.06 35.04 15.48
N ASN A 35 7.49 33.87 15.96
CA ASN A 35 7.63 33.57 17.37
C ASN A 35 8.82 32.65 17.62
N SER A 36 9.05 32.25 18.90
CA SER A 36 10.14 31.35 19.29
C SER A 36 10.06 29.95 18.62
N TYR A 37 8.87 29.51 18.21
CA TYR A 37 8.64 28.23 17.53
C TYR A 37 8.71 28.35 15.99
N GLY A 38 8.95 29.54 15.45
CA GLY A 38 9.00 29.85 14.02
C GLY A 38 7.92 30.85 13.63
N ALA A 39 6.66 30.48 13.64
CA ALA A 39 5.53 31.35 13.32
C ALA A 39 4.29 30.98 14.12
N ALA A 40 3.36 31.91 14.26
CA ALA A 40 2.05 31.66 14.85
C ALA A 40 0.94 32.36 14.04
N LEU A 41 -0.20 31.70 13.94
CA LEU A 41 -1.40 32.18 13.29
C LEU A 41 -2.30 32.91 14.30
N TYR A 42 -2.76 34.10 13.90
CA TYR A 42 -3.71 34.90 14.66
C TYR A 42 -4.94 35.24 13.80
N GLN A 43 -6.13 35.26 14.41
CA GLN A 43 -7.33 35.82 13.83
C GLN A 43 -7.37 37.31 14.16
N ILE A 44 -7.68 38.17 13.18
CA ILE A 44 -7.93 39.58 13.34
C ILE A 44 -9.41 39.76 13.65
N ILE A 45 -9.72 40.41 14.74
CA ILE A 45 -11.08 40.75 15.15
C ILE A 45 -11.22 42.29 15.04
N PRO A 46 -11.96 42.78 14.01
CA PRO A 46 -12.13 44.20 13.80
C PRO A 46 -12.69 44.92 15.06
N SER A 47 -12.15 46.09 15.41
CA SER A 47 -12.70 46.90 16.47
C SER A 47 -14.07 47.44 16.04
N ARG A 48 -15.00 47.46 16.99
CA ARG A 48 -16.34 48.06 16.79
C ARG A 48 -16.36 49.57 17.03
N LYS A 49 -15.24 50.15 17.48
CA LYS A 49 -15.13 51.57 17.82
C LYS A 49 -14.12 52.22 16.87
N ASP A 50 -14.50 53.34 16.28
CA ASP A 50 -13.64 54.13 15.43
C ASP A 50 -12.38 54.57 16.20
N GLY A 51 -11.20 54.30 15.60
CA GLY A 51 -9.90 54.70 16.17
C GLY A 51 -9.28 53.69 17.14
N GLU A 52 -9.98 52.62 17.55
CA GLU A 52 -9.36 51.54 18.32
C GLU A 52 -8.71 50.49 17.39
N PRO A 53 -7.52 49.97 17.72
CA PRO A 53 -6.87 48.95 16.93
C PRO A 53 -7.64 47.63 17.00
N ASP A 54 -7.56 46.87 15.92
CA ASP A 54 -8.12 45.49 15.84
C ASP A 54 -7.48 44.59 16.91
N LYS A 55 -8.28 43.68 17.44
CA LYS A 55 -7.82 42.68 18.41
C LYS A 55 -7.29 41.46 17.65
N GLU A 56 -6.22 40.91 18.15
CA GLU A 56 -5.64 39.67 17.62
C GLU A 56 -5.90 38.53 18.60
N ARG A 57 -6.38 37.41 18.07
CA ARG A 57 -6.60 36.18 18.83
C ARG A 57 -5.66 35.09 18.31
N PHE A 58 -4.83 34.55 19.17
CA PHE A 58 -3.97 33.41 18.88
C PHE A 58 -4.78 32.17 18.49
N ILE A 59 -4.32 31.41 17.48
CA ILE A 59 -4.93 30.17 17.02
C ILE A 59 -3.99 28.98 17.19
N THR A 60 -2.79 29.02 16.57
CA THR A 60 -1.88 27.88 16.52
C THR A 60 -0.45 28.32 16.20
N THR A 61 0.52 27.50 16.62
CA THR A 61 1.93 27.59 16.19
C THR A 61 2.25 26.67 15.01
N THR A 62 1.39 25.70 14.70
CA THR A 62 1.52 24.80 13.55
C THR A 62 0.49 25.17 12.49
N ILE A 63 0.86 26.08 11.59
CA ILE A 63 -0.06 26.66 10.61
C ILE A 63 -0.28 25.65 9.47
N PRO A 64 -1.48 25.03 9.32
CA PRO A 64 -1.70 24.01 8.31
C PRO A 64 -2.02 24.60 6.95
N GLU A 65 -1.42 23.99 5.91
CA GLU A 65 -1.77 24.18 4.50
C GLU A 65 -2.28 22.89 3.91
N ILE A 66 -3.33 22.99 3.12
CA ILE A 66 -3.88 21.87 2.38
C ILE A 66 -3.41 21.96 0.93
N ASN A 67 -2.40 21.16 0.59
CA ASN A 67 -1.74 21.25 -0.73
C ASN A 67 -2.37 20.31 -1.77
N THR A 68 -2.92 19.18 -1.33
CA THR A 68 -3.46 18.15 -2.22
C THR A 68 -4.79 17.63 -1.71
N ARG A 69 -5.74 17.48 -2.60
CA ARG A 69 -7.00 16.77 -2.42
C ARG A 69 -6.92 15.44 -3.14
N TYR A 70 -7.10 14.36 -2.42
CA TYR A 70 -7.18 13.01 -2.97
C TYR A 70 -8.64 12.59 -3.09
N GLU A 71 -9.01 12.05 -4.25
CA GLU A 71 -10.32 11.50 -4.51
C GLU A 71 -10.21 10.03 -4.89
N ASN A 72 -10.72 9.16 -4.02
CA ASN A 72 -10.71 7.72 -4.27
C ASN A 72 -11.66 7.40 -5.42
N ILE A 73 -11.13 6.78 -6.48
CA ILE A 73 -11.90 6.44 -7.68
C ILE A 73 -12.94 5.33 -7.42
N GLU A 74 -12.81 4.52 -6.38
CA GLU A 74 -13.70 3.41 -6.09
C GLU A 74 -15.00 3.87 -5.44
N ASN A 75 -14.91 4.64 -4.37
CA ASN A 75 -16.03 5.05 -3.53
C ASN A 75 -16.28 6.57 -3.48
N GLY A 76 -15.43 7.38 -4.14
CA GLY A 76 -15.55 8.84 -4.14
C GLY A 76 -15.13 9.52 -2.84
N GLU A 77 -14.60 8.78 -1.86
CA GLU A 77 -14.12 9.37 -0.61
C GLU A 77 -13.00 10.36 -0.86
N VAL A 78 -13.02 11.43 -0.06
CA VAL A 78 -12.07 12.53 -0.18
C VAL A 78 -11.19 12.58 1.07
N SER A 79 -9.87 12.68 0.82
CA SER A 79 -8.88 12.98 1.84
C SER A 79 -7.94 14.08 1.37
N TYR A 80 -7.11 14.58 2.28
CA TYR A 80 -6.23 15.71 2.00
C TYR A 80 -4.81 15.46 2.52
N ASN A 81 -3.82 16.03 1.85
CA ASN A 81 -2.51 16.22 2.42
C ASN A 81 -2.48 17.56 3.16
N MET A 82 -2.24 17.52 4.45
CA MET A 82 -2.03 18.67 5.31
C MET A 82 -0.53 18.80 5.60
N HIS A 83 0.03 19.93 5.26
CA HIS A 83 1.41 20.29 5.52
C HIS A 83 1.50 21.39 6.57
N PHE A 84 2.42 21.30 7.52
CA PHE A 84 2.76 22.33 8.49
C PHE A 84 4.16 22.11 9.06
N PHE A 85 4.62 23.05 9.87
CA PHE A 85 5.89 22.93 10.59
C PHE A 85 5.64 22.81 12.09
N ASP A 86 6.26 21.81 12.72
CA ASP A 86 6.36 21.66 14.16
C ASP A 86 7.83 21.94 14.56
N ASN A 87 8.06 22.99 15.37
CA ASN A 87 9.41 23.42 15.72
C ASN A 87 10.37 23.47 14.53
N ARG A 88 9.94 24.09 13.41
CA ARG A 88 10.71 24.20 12.14
C ARG A 88 10.94 22.86 11.43
N THR A 89 10.40 21.78 11.92
CA THR A 89 10.44 20.47 11.25
C THR A 89 9.19 20.31 10.38
N PRO A 90 9.32 20.04 9.08
CA PRO A 90 8.17 19.85 8.20
C PRO A 90 7.42 18.57 8.58
N VAL A 91 6.09 18.67 8.65
CA VAL A 91 5.17 17.57 8.93
C VAL A 91 4.16 17.48 7.79
N ASN A 92 3.98 16.28 7.25
CA ASN A 92 2.97 15.98 6.26
C ASN A 92 2.00 14.93 6.84
N LEU A 93 0.73 15.26 6.87
CA LEU A 93 -0.32 14.37 7.36
C LEU A 93 -1.33 14.10 6.26
N ASN A 94 -1.68 12.83 6.07
CA ASN A 94 -2.91 12.51 5.36
C ASN A 94 -4.06 12.55 6.35
N VAL A 95 -5.09 13.34 6.04
CA VAL A 95 -6.26 13.59 6.86
C VAL A 95 -7.53 13.40 6.06
N THR A 96 -8.58 12.90 6.71
CA THR A 96 -9.89 12.76 6.07
C THR A 96 -10.61 14.12 6.03
N ALA A 97 -11.65 14.23 5.20
CA ALA A 97 -12.49 15.41 5.17
C ALA A 97 -13.15 15.68 6.55
N GLU A 98 -13.54 14.61 7.26
CA GLU A 98 -14.13 14.70 8.61
C GLU A 98 -13.12 15.24 9.62
N GLU A 99 -11.86 14.78 9.59
CA GLU A 99 -10.83 15.23 10.53
C GLU A 99 -10.55 16.74 10.47
N ILE A 100 -10.77 17.38 9.34
CA ILE A 100 -10.52 18.83 9.15
C ILE A 100 -11.79 19.69 9.16
N THR A 101 -12.97 19.09 9.36
CA THR A 101 -14.25 19.82 9.42
C THR A 101 -14.99 19.67 10.74
N ASP A 102 -14.67 18.64 11.54
CA ASP A 102 -15.22 18.41 12.86
C ASP A 102 -14.22 18.73 13.97
N SER A 103 -14.61 19.55 14.95
CA SER A 103 -13.71 20.00 16.03
C SER A 103 -13.19 18.85 16.90
N LYS A 104 -14.00 17.80 17.15
CA LYS A 104 -13.58 16.65 17.96
C LYS A 104 -12.61 15.77 17.21
N GLN A 105 -12.78 15.63 15.90
CA GLN A 105 -11.86 14.88 15.06
C GLN A 105 -10.53 15.64 14.88
N LEU A 106 -10.59 16.96 14.66
CA LEU A 106 -9.38 17.79 14.55
C LEU A 106 -8.51 17.72 15.81
N LEU A 107 -9.12 17.70 17.00
CA LEU A 107 -8.40 17.55 18.27
C LEU A 107 -7.59 16.26 18.37
N LYS A 108 -7.96 15.18 17.69
CA LYS A 108 -7.17 13.94 17.67
C LYS A 108 -5.82 14.10 16.97
N LEU A 109 -5.69 15.11 16.11
CA LEU A 109 -4.44 15.40 15.38
C LEU A 109 -3.35 15.99 16.29
N VAL A 110 -3.67 16.37 17.53
CA VAL A 110 -2.66 16.72 18.56
C VAL A 110 -1.64 15.61 18.73
N ASN A 111 -2.07 14.34 18.72
CA ASN A 111 -1.19 13.18 18.79
C ASN A 111 -0.29 13.02 17.53
N ARG A 112 -0.57 13.81 16.49
CA ARG A 112 0.17 13.87 15.22
C ARG A 112 0.86 15.21 15.03
N LYS A 113 1.13 15.93 16.16
CA LYS A 113 1.87 17.20 16.26
C LYS A 113 1.15 18.47 15.81
N LEU A 114 -0.16 18.43 15.55
CA LEU A 114 -0.93 19.63 15.25
C LEU A 114 -1.19 20.40 16.58
N ASP A 115 -0.77 21.64 16.68
CA ASP A 115 -1.06 22.51 17.84
C ASP A 115 -2.49 23.03 17.75
N VAL A 116 -3.41 22.35 18.43
CA VAL A 116 -4.83 22.70 18.48
C VAL A 116 -5.41 22.37 19.87
N THR A 117 -6.29 23.22 20.35
CA THR A 117 -7.01 23.06 21.62
C THR A 117 -8.51 23.13 21.39
N SER A 118 -9.32 22.74 22.39
CA SER A 118 -10.78 22.90 22.32
C SER A 118 -11.24 24.36 22.11
N ASN A 119 -10.45 25.34 22.57
CA ASN A 119 -10.74 26.76 22.40
C ASN A 119 -10.38 27.30 21.02
N THR A 120 -9.43 26.64 20.31
CA THR A 120 -8.92 27.11 19.01
C THR A 120 -9.40 26.27 17.82
N SER A 121 -9.92 25.06 18.06
CA SER A 121 -10.29 24.10 17.00
C SER A 121 -11.27 24.67 15.96
N SER A 122 -12.34 25.34 16.42
CA SER A 122 -13.32 25.93 15.48
C SER A 122 -12.71 27.05 14.62
N LYS A 123 -11.76 27.82 15.17
CA LYS A 123 -11.06 28.90 14.44
C LYS A 123 -10.06 28.34 13.44
N LEU A 124 -9.39 27.27 13.81
CA LEU A 124 -8.47 26.57 12.92
C LEU A 124 -9.22 25.90 11.74
N ILE A 125 -10.41 25.32 12.01
CA ILE A 125 -11.29 24.78 10.95
C ILE A 125 -11.72 25.89 10.00
N ASP A 126 -12.12 27.05 10.52
CA ASP A 126 -12.51 28.21 9.72
C ASP A 126 -11.35 28.68 8.82
N TYR A 127 -10.16 28.81 9.39
CA TYR A 127 -8.94 29.14 8.63
C TYR A 127 -8.67 28.10 7.50
N ILE A 128 -8.69 26.80 7.82
CA ILE A 128 -8.46 25.73 6.84
C ILE A 128 -9.49 25.80 5.70
N ASN A 129 -10.77 26.03 6.02
CA ASN A 129 -11.82 26.11 5.02
C ASN A 129 -11.69 27.36 4.13
N GLN A 130 -11.31 28.50 4.70
CA GLN A 130 -11.06 29.71 3.92
C GLN A 130 -9.82 29.54 3.05
N SER A 131 -8.72 28.98 3.56
CA SER A 131 -7.52 28.69 2.79
C SER A 131 -7.82 27.78 1.59
N LYS A 132 -8.56 26.67 1.78
CA LYS A 132 -8.98 25.79 0.67
C LYS A 132 -9.88 26.45 -0.36
N ARG A 133 -10.70 27.44 0.05
CA ARG A 133 -11.60 28.14 -0.85
C ARG A 133 -10.87 29.09 -1.78
N TYR A 134 -9.89 29.83 -1.26
CA TYR A 134 -9.18 30.88 -1.99
C TYR A 134 -7.85 30.40 -2.60
N SER A 135 -7.28 29.34 -2.04
CA SER A 135 -6.12 28.61 -2.60
C SER A 135 -6.47 27.12 -2.70
N PRO A 136 -7.18 26.71 -3.77
CA PRO A 136 -7.68 25.35 -3.89
C PRO A 136 -6.54 24.35 -4.06
N PRO A 137 -6.58 23.21 -3.34
CA PRO A 137 -5.56 22.18 -3.45
C PRO A 137 -5.57 21.50 -4.82
N ILE A 138 -4.41 20.95 -5.21
CA ILE A 138 -4.29 20.13 -6.41
C ILE A 138 -5.15 18.88 -6.24
N ASN A 139 -6.03 18.60 -7.21
CA ASN A 139 -6.87 17.40 -7.17
C ASN A 139 -6.17 16.22 -7.84
N ILE A 140 -6.02 15.11 -7.11
CA ILE A 140 -5.39 13.88 -7.57
C ILE A 140 -6.38 12.72 -7.38
N LYS A 141 -6.64 11.97 -8.45
CA LYS A 141 -7.37 10.71 -8.38
C LYS A 141 -6.48 9.63 -7.80
N VAL A 142 -7.02 8.85 -6.87
CA VAL A 142 -6.27 7.81 -6.18
C VAL A 142 -7.05 6.50 -6.08
N ALA A 143 -6.30 5.41 -5.93
CA ALA A 143 -6.81 4.12 -5.49
C ALA A 143 -6.10 3.70 -4.20
N THR A 144 -6.76 2.89 -3.37
CA THR A 144 -6.21 2.42 -2.10
C THR A 144 -5.63 1.01 -2.18
N ARG A 145 -5.73 0.35 -3.33
CA ARG A 145 -5.26 -1.01 -3.62
C ARG A 145 -4.58 -1.11 -4.98
N LEU A 146 -3.85 -2.18 -5.19
CA LEU A 146 -3.07 -2.46 -6.40
C LEU A 146 -3.90 -3.16 -7.49
N GLY A 147 -3.30 -3.34 -8.66
CA GLY A 147 -3.88 -4.13 -9.77
C GLY A 147 -5.07 -3.46 -10.43
N HIS A 148 -6.02 -4.24 -10.90
CA HIS A 148 -7.22 -3.75 -11.59
C HIS A 148 -8.18 -3.05 -10.64
N VAL A 149 -8.39 -1.75 -10.86
CA VAL A 149 -9.33 -0.90 -10.11
C VAL A 149 -10.15 -0.11 -11.11
N LYS A 150 -11.40 -0.50 -11.32
CA LYS A 150 -12.24 0.03 -12.42
C LYS A 150 -11.51 -0.10 -13.76
N ASP A 151 -11.37 1.00 -14.50
CA ASP A 151 -10.71 1.05 -15.81
C ASP A 151 -9.19 1.24 -15.74
N TYR A 152 -8.62 1.19 -14.54
CA TYR A 152 -7.20 1.46 -14.31
C TYR A 152 -6.47 0.24 -13.80
N PHE A 153 -5.18 0.14 -14.13
CA PHE A 153 -4.26 -0.78 -13.47
C PHE A 153 -3.27 -0.01 -12.60
N ILE A 154 -3.32 -0.26 -11.29
CA ILE A 154 -2.55 0.47 -10.28
C ILE A 154 -1.27 -0.28 -10.00
N TYR A 155 -0.15 0.33 -10.36
CA TYR A 155 1.18 -0.21 -10.12
C TYR A 155 1.75 0.24 -8.78
N PRO A 156 2.52 -0.61 -8.08
CA PRO A 156 3.19 -0.23 -6.84
C PRO A 156 4.53 0.50 -7.05
N TYR A 157 5.05 0.55 -8.28
CA TYR A 157 6.37 1.06 -8.58
C TYR A 157 6.36 2.57 -8.79
N LYS A 158 7.35 3.26 -8.17
CA LYS A 158 7.41 4.73 -8.13
C LYS A 158 7.36 5.37 -9.52
N ASP A 159 8.20 4.90 -10.45
CA ASP A 159 8.31 5.47 -11.79
C ASP A 159 7.01 5.37 -12.59
N GLN A 160 6.21 4.33 -12.34
CA GLN A 160 4.93 4.14 -13.02
C GLN A 160 3.81 4.93 -12.33
N MET A 161 3.89 5.12 -11.01
CA MET A 161 2.95 5.96 -10.27
C MET A 161 3.07 7.43 -10.67
N GLU A 162 4.27 7.92 -10.97
CA GLU A 162 4.50 9.32 -11.37
C GLU A 162 3.82 9.67 -12.70
N ASN A 163 3.74 8.71 -13.62
CA ASN A 163 3.14 8.88 -14.95
C ASN A 163 1.68 8.44 -15.04
N SER A 164 1.08 8.00 -13.94
CA SER A 164 -0.29 7.51 -13.92
C SER A 164 -1.30 8.63 -13.61
N ASN A 165 -2.45 8.59 -14.29
CA ASN A 165 -3.60 9.47 -14.00
C ASN A 165 -4.25 9.16 -12.64
N VAL A 166 -4.05 7.95 -12.11
CA VAL A 166 -4.53 7.50 -10.80
C VAL A 166 -3.34 6.98 -10.01
N LYS A 167 -3.12 7.51 -8.81
CA LYS A 167 -1.97 7.15 -7.96
C LYS A 167 -2.39 6.18 -6.85
N LEU A 168 -1.50 5.29 -6.46
CA LEU A 168 -1.69 4.51 -5.24
C LEU A 168 -1.57 5.46 -4.03
N HIS A 169 -2.60 5.49 -3.19
CA HIS A 169 -2.61 6.25 -1.94
C HIS A 169 -3.20 5.41 -0.82
N ASN A 170 -2.34 4.71 -0.11
CA ASN A 170 -2.72 3.88 1.02
C ASN A 170 -1.95 4.33 2.27
N ASN A 171 -2.68 4.75 3.30
CA ASN A 171 -2.13 5.30 4.55
C ASN A 171 -1.96 4.23 5.64
N ASP A 172 -2.34 2.98 5.38
CA ASP A 172 -2.19 1.88 6.33
C ASP A 172 -0.71 1.51 6.47
N ARG A 173 -0.19 1.71 7.68
CA ARG A 173 1.21 1.39 8.01
C ARG A 173 1.54 -0.08 7.82
N GLY A 174 0.56 -0.96 7.96
CA GLY A 174 0.71 -2.40 7.74
C GLY A 174 1.09 -2.74 6.30
N PHE A 175 0.63 -1.96 5.33
CA PHE A 175 0.95 -2.16 3.91
C PHE A 175 2.20 -1.41 3.44
N GLN A 176 2.73 -0.46 4.20
CA GLN A 176 3.90 0.31 3.77
C GLN A 176 5.14 -0.57 3.51
N LYS A 177 5.38 -1.58 4.37
CA LYS A 177 6.48 -2.52 4.13
C LYS A 177 6.28 -3.26 2.81
N LEU A 178 5.07 -3.75 2.55
CA LEU A 178 4.71 -4.47 1.33
C LEU A 178 4.84 -3.57 0.09
N ILE A 179 4.32 -2.34 0.13
CA ILE A 179 4.47 -1.35 -0.95
C ILE A 179 5.95 -1.10 -1.24
N ASN A 180 6.76 -0.89 -0.20
CA ASN A 180 8.19 -0.64 -0.33
C ASN A 180 8.99 -1.84 -0.83
N SER A 181 8.41 -3.05 -0.81
CA SER A 181 9.04 -4.27 -1.32
C SER A 181 8.88 -4.43 -2.83
N PHE A 182 7.90 -3.74 -3.44
CA PHE A 182 7.79 -3.64 -4.88
C PHE A 182 8.84 -2.65 -5.42
N LYS A 183 9.98 -3.19 -5.77
CA LYS A 183 11.13 -2.45 -6.30
C LYS A 183 11.72 -3.20 -7.46
N SER A 184 12.48 -2.52 -8.29
CA SER A 184 13.28 -3.12 -9.36
C SER A 184 14.76 -2.82 -9.16
N LYS A 185 15.60 -3.81 -9.48
CA LYS A 185 17.07 -3.71 -9.55
C LYS A 185 17.56 -4.57 -10.69
N GLY A 186 18.61 -4.13 -11.39
CA GLY A 186 19.12 -4.80 -12.59
C GLY A 186 18.26 -4.52 -13.82
N THR A 187 18.49 -5.29 -14.86
CA THR A 187 17.76 -5.21 -16.14
C THR A 187 17.01 -6.49 -16.45
N LEU A 188 16.05 -6.45 -17.39
CA LEU A 188 15.37 -7.66 -17.88
C LEU A 188 16.37 -8.65 -18.51
N SER A 189 17.39 -8.16 -19.22
CA SER A 189 18.46 -9.01 -19.81
C SER A 189 19.24 -9.72 -18.72
N ASP A 190 19.66 -8.98 -17.66
CA ASP A 190 20.35 -9.59 -16.50
C ASP A 190 19.49 -10.67 -15.83
N TYR A 191 18.19 -10.40 -15.61
CA TYR A 191 17.28 -11.39 -15.04
C TYR A 191 17.19 -12.64 -15.94
N SER A 192 17.05 -12.45 -17.25
CA SER A 192 16.97 -13.54 -18.21
C SER A 192 18.25 -14.40 -18.25
N GLU A 193 19.40 -13.75 -18.32
CA GLU A 193 20.70 -14.43 -18.50
C GLU A 193 21.24 -15.05 -17.20
N LYS A 194 20.99 -14.42 -16.05
CA LYS A 194 21.57 -14.80 -14.77
C LYS A 194 20.62 -15.60 -13.87
N VAL A 195 19.30 -15.36 -13.95
CA VAL A 195 18.29 -16.03 -13.14
C VAL A 195 17.52 -17.05 -13.95
N PHE A 196 16.81 -16.61 -15.01
CA PHE A 196 15.89 -17.47 -15.76
C PHE A 196 16.61 -18.67 -16.41
N VAL A 197 17.79 -18.48 -16.98
CA VAL A 197 18.58 -19.58 -17.60
C VAL A 197 18.89 -20.69 -16.58
N LYS A 198 19.06 -20.38 -15.29
CA LYS A 198 19.35 -21.37 -14.24
C LYS A 198 18.13 -22.19 -13.81
N ILE A 199 16.92 -21.69 -14.05
CA ILE A 199 15.66 -22.29 -13.55
C ILE A 199 14.75 -22.83 -14.66
N LYS A 200 14.96 -22.45 -15.91
CA LYS A 200 14.08 -22.79 -17.05
C LYS A 200 13.82 -24.29 -17.24
N ASP A 201 14.74 -25.12 -16.80
CA ASP A 201 14.68 -26.58 -16.91
C ASP A 201 14.20 -27.26 -15.60
N LEU A 202 13.70 -26.47 -14.61
CA LEU A 202 13.18 -26.94 -13.33
C LEU A 202 11.64 -26.84 -13.32
N PRO A 203 10.89 -27.94 -13.61
CA PRO A 203 9.45 -27.87 -13.86
C PRO A 203 8.65 -27.27 -12.71
N MET A 204 8.93 -27.66 -11.45
CA MET A 204 8.20 -27.17 -10.28
C MET A 204 8.43 -25.66 -10.06
N VAL A 205 9.67 -25.20 -10.24
CA VAL A 205 10.03 -23.79 -10.16
C VAL A 205 9.34 -22.99 -11.26
N MET A 206 9.29 -23.53 -12.47
CA MET A 206 8.64 -22.87 -13.62
C MET A 206 7.13 -22.76 -13.45
N VAL A 207 6.45 -23.77 -12.91
CA VAL A 207 5.01 -23.68 -12.61
C VAL A 207 4.75 -22.58 -11.58
N MET A 208 5.55 -22.51 -10.51
CA MET A 208 5.45 -21.45 -9.51
C MET A 208 5.72 -20.07 -10.11
N LEU A 209 6.71 -19.96 -11.00
CA LEU A 209 7.03 -18.70 -11.70
C LEU A 209 5.86 -18.24 -12.58
N TYR A 210 5.31 -19.17 -13.39
CA TYR A 210 4.16 -18.85 -14.24
C TYR A 210 2.90 -18.52 -13.44
N ALA A 211 2.67 -19.18 -12.30
CA ALA A 211 1.58 -18.84 -11.39
C ALA A 211 1.77 -17.41 -10.82
N SER A 212 3.00 -17.05 -10.45
CA SER A 212 3.33 -15.69 -9.98
C SER A 212 3.02 -14.64 -11.05
N LEU A 213 3.48 -14.84 -12.29
CA LEU A 213 3.23 -13.95 -13.42
C LEU A 213 1.74 -13.94 -13.83
N GLY A 214 1.11 -15.11 -13.87
CA GLY A 214 -0.29 -15.29 -14.28
C GLY A 214 -1.31 -14.62 -13.35
N SER A 215 -0.92 -14.33 -12.10
CA SER A 215 -1.82 -13.71 -11.12
C SER A 215 -2.48 -12.43 -11.65
N VAL A 216 -1.74 -11.55 -12.30
CA VAL A 216 -2.25 -10.27 -12.83
C VAL A 216 -3.21 -10.43 -14.01
N LEU A 217 -3.36 -11.63 -14.52
CA LEU A 217 -4.24 -11.94 -15.66
C LEU A 217 -5.62 -12.46 -15.20
N LEU A 218 -5.79 -12.89 -13.95
CA LEU A 218 -7.05 -13.50 -13.48
C LEU A 218 -8.27 -12.59 -13.69
N TYR A 219 -8.09 -11.30 -13.47
CA TYR A 219 -9.15 -10.30 -13.69
C TYR A 219 -9.60 -10.27 -15.16
N GLU A 220 -8.65 -10.29 -16.08
CA GLU A 220 -8.87 -10.19 -17.52
C GLU A 220 -9.61 -11.39 -18.12
N PHE A 221 -9.38 -12.57 -17.53
CA PHE A 221 -9.97 -13.83 -17.96
C PHE A 221 -11.13 -14.30 -17.08
N ASP A 222 -11.55 -13.48 -16.13
CA ASP A 222 -12.61 -13.77 -15.17
C ASP A 222 -12.40 -15.09 -14.40
N ILE A 223 -11.15 -15.37 -14.04
CA ILE A 223 -10.76 -16.56 -13.29
C ILE A 223 -10.82 -16.24 -11.79
N MET A 224 -11.44 -17.15 -11.02
CA MET A 224 -11.51 -17.05 -9.57
C MET A 224 -10.14 -17.25 -8.93
N PRO A 225 -9.86 -16.61 -7.76
CA PRO A 225 -8.64 -16.83 -7.02
C PRO A 225 -8.43 -18.29 -6.65
N PHE A 226 -7.19 -18.76 -6.72
CA PHE A 226 -6.80 -20.09 -6.31
C PHE A 226 -5.40 -20.10 -5.69
N ILE A 227 -4.99 -21.22 -5.15
CA ILE A 227 -3.69 -21.38 -4.49
C ILE A 227 -2.83 -22.33 -5.30
N VAL A 228 -1.56 -22.00 -5.47
CA VAL A 228 -0.53 -22.91 -5.96
C VAL A 228 0.45 -23.13 -4.82
N GLU A 229 0.57 -24.37 -4.37
CA GLU A 229 1.48 -24.69 -3.28
C GLU A 229 2.59 -25.66 -3.71
N LEU A 230 3.75 -25.47 -3.10
CA LEU A 230 4.87 -26.39 -3.16
C LEU A 230 4.99 -27.07 -1.80
N ALA A 231 4.57 -28.34 -1.72
CA ALA A 231 4.56 -29.14 -0.49
C ALA A 231 5.62 -30.24 -0.55
N GLY A 232 6.13 -30.66 0.60
CA GLY A 232 7.10 -31.77 0.69
C GLY A 232 8.06 -31.62 1.87
N SER A 233 9.04 -32.53 1.96
CA SER A 233 9.96 -32.62 3.08
C SER A 233 10.78 -31.34 3.31
N THR A 234 11.30 -31.19 4.54
CA THR A 234 12.15 -30.06 4.92
C THR A 234 13.42 -29.98 4.07
N SER A 235 13.94 -28.78 3.89
CA SER A 235 15.22 -28.50 3.22
C SER A 235 15.29 -28.86 1.71
N THR A 236 14.15 -28.92 1.01
CA THR A 236 14.08 -29.17 -0.43
C THR A 236 14.11 -27.89 -1.28
N GLY A 237 14.28 -26.70 -0.68
CA GLY A 237 14.34 -25.43 -1.40
C GLY A 237 12.97 -24.72 -1.60
N LYS A 238 11.89 -25.11 -0.91
CA LYS A 238 10.54 -24.54 -1.07
C LYS A 238 10.48 -23.04 -0.77
N THR A 239 10.93 -22.61 0.41
CA THR A 239 11.02 -21.19 0.78
C THR A 239 11.90 -20.40 -0.18
N PHE A 240 13.01 -21.03 -0.63
CA PHE A 240 13.88 -20.46 -1.64
C PHE A 240 13.14 -20.22 -2.96
N THR A 241 12.39 -21.22 -3.44
CA THR A 241 11.54 -21.10 -4.63
C THR A 241 10.51 -19.97 -4.48
N LEU A 242 9.85 -19.88 -3.32
CA LEU A 242 8.87 -18.83 -3.05
C LEU A 242 9.50 -17.43 -3.16
N ASN A 243 10.67 -17.23 -2.57
CA ASN A 243 11.43 -15.99 -2.67
C ASN A 243 11.89 -15.67 -4.09
N LEU A 244 12.34 -16.70 -4.83
CA LEU A 244 12.72 -16.58 -6.23
C LEU A 244 11.55 -16.12 -7.09
N VAL A 245 10.37 -16.74 -6.96
CA VAL A 245 9.20 -16.35 -7.77
C VAL A 245 8.55 -15.04 -7.30
N ALA A 246 8.83 -14.59 -6.09
CA ALA A 246 8.49 -13.24 -5.64
C ALA A 246 9.41 -12.18 -6.28
N SER A 247 10.66 -12.56 -6.60
CA SER A 247 11.65 -11.65 -7.18
C SER A 247 11.25 -11.08 -8.54
N VAL A 248 10.31 -11.71 -9.25
CA VAL A 248 9.79 -11.14 -10.52
C VAL A 248 9.07 -9.81 -10.31
N TRP A 249 8.54 -9.56 -9.08
CA TRP A 249 7.80 -8.36 -8.71
C TRP A 249 8.56 -7.42 -7.77
N GLY A 250 9.54 -7.92 -7.02
CA GLY A 250 10.25 -7.08 -6.05
C GLY A 250 11.23 -7.85 -5.17
N THR A 251 11.40 -7.37 -3.94
CA THR A 251 12.30 -8.00 -2.96
C THR A 251 11.66 -9.21 -2.30
N THR A 252 12.47 -10.03 -1.63
CA THR A 252 12.00 -11.19 -0.84
C THR A 252 11.06 -10.80 0.32
N ASP A 253 11.01 -9.52 0.72
CA ASP A 253 10.05 -9.00 1.70
C ASP A 253 8.58 -9.05 1.24
N LEU A 254 8.31 -9.37 -0.04
CA LEU A 254 6.97 -9.71 -0.53
C LEU A 254 6.45 -11.02 0.07
N THR A 255 7.36 -11.92 0.49
CA THR A 255 7.01 -13.18 1.14
C THR A 255 6.66 -12.95 2.61
N THR A 256 5.51 -13.45 3.00
CA THR A 256 4.99 -13.40 4.37
C THR A 256 4.66 -14.81 4.87
N THR A 257 4.48 -14.99 6.18
CA THR A 257 4.17 -16.30 6.75
C THR A 257 2.65 -16.53 6.87
N TRP A 258 2.24 -17.79 6.98
CA TRP A 258 0.86 -18.16 7.32
C TRP A 258 0.46 -17.76 8.75
N SER A 259 1.42 -17.44 9.62
CA SER A 259 1.15 -16.98 11.00
C SER A 259 0.48 -15.60 10.99
N SER A 260 -0.79 -15.59 10.62
CA SER A 260 -1.60 -14.37 10.48
C SER A 260 -3.09 -14.69 10.72
N THR A 261 -3.87 -13.67 11.05
CA THR A 261 -5.33 -13.83 11.20
C THR A 261 -6.02 -13.92 9.84
N ARG A 262 -7.21 -14.51 9.78
CA ARG A 262 -8.04 -14.56 8.56
C ARG A 262 -8.29 -13.16 8.00
N ASN A 263 -8.60 -12.21 8.87
CA ASN A 263 -8.84 -10.81 8.47
C ASN A 263 -7.61 -10.18 7.82
N SER A 264 -6.41 -10.53 8.30
CA SER A 264 -5.15 -10.06 7.71
C SER A 264 -4.92 -10.67 6.32
N ILE A 265 -5.27 -11.95 6.12
CA ILE A 265 -5.19 -12.61 4.80
C ILE A 265 -6.15 -11.93 3.81
N GLU A 266 -7.42 -11.73 4.19
CA GLU A 266 -8.42 -11.04 3.36
C GLU A 266 -8.00 -9.58 3.04
N ALA A 267 -7.48 -8.85 4.04
CA ALA A 267 -7.01 -7.48 3.84
C ALA A 267 -5.83 -7.40 2.88
N MET A 268 -4.87 -8.33 3.00
CA MET A 268 -3.71 -8.42 2.12
C MET A 268 -4.11 -8.83 0.69
N ALA A 269 -5.00 -9.83 0.54
CA ALA A 269 -5.53 -10.26 -0.75
C ALA A 269 -6.24 -9.10 -1.48
N SER A 270 -7.09 -8.36 -0.76
CA SER A 270 -7.79 -7.20 -1.29
C SER A 270 -6.84 -6.06 -1.66
N PHE A 271 -5.82 -5.80 -0.85
CA PHE A 271 -4.81 -4.76 -1.15
C PHE A 271 -3.98 -5.12 -2.39
N LEU A 272 -3.47 -6.35 -2.46
CA LEU A 272 -2.73 -6.85 -3.62
C LEU A 272 -3.62 -6.96 -4.87
N ASN A 273 -4.87 -7.28 -4.68
CA ASN A 273 -5.94 -7.37 -5.67
C ASN A 273 -5.60 -8.30 -6.84
N SER A 274 -4.80 -7.87 -7.82
CA SER A 274 -4.36 -8.68 -8.96
C SER A 274 -2.94 -9.23 -8.79
N PHE A 275 -2.12 -8.63 -7.92
CA PHE A 275 -0.74 -9.09 -7.70
C PHE A 275 -0.71 -10.36 -6.86
N PRO A 276 0.25 -11.26 -7.09
CA PRO A 276 0.35 -12.51 -6.36
C PRO A 276 0.60 -12.29 -4.87
N MET A 277 0.09 -13.20 -4.06
CA MET A 277 0.30 -13.23 -2.62
C MET A 277 1.22 -14.40 -2.25
N PHE A 278 2.28 -14.14 -1.51
CA PHE A 278 3.28 -15.15 -1.13
C PHE A 278 3.17 -15.50 0.35
N LYS A 279 2.91 -16.79 0.65
CA LYS A 279 2.71 -17.31 2.00
C LYS A 279 3.63 -18.50 2.27
N ASP A 280 4.59 -18.32 3.16
CA ASP A 280 5.53 -19.35 3.55
C ASP A 280 5.09 -20.10 4.81
N ASP A 281 5.35 -21.39 4.84
CA ASP A 281 5.30 -22.30 5.98
C ASP A 281 3.94 -22.51 6.65
N THR A 282 3.30 -23.63 6.32
CA THR A 282 2.03 -24.08 6.92
C THR A 282 2.18 -24.94 8.18
N ARG A 283 3.41 -25.28 8.63
CA ARG A 283 3.69 -26.28 9.69
C ARG A 283 2.92 -26.11 11.00
N ASN A 284 2.79 -24.88 11.47
CA ASN A 284 2.20 -24.57 12.77
C ASN A 284 0.75 -24.09 12.68
N ILE A 285 0.10 -24.33 11.55
CA ILE A 285 -1.25 -23.83 11.29
C ILE A 285 -2.25 -25.00 11.42
N SER A 286 -3.33 -24.78 12.16
CA SER A 286 -4.33 -25.84 12.31
C SER A 286 -5.06 -26.14 10.98
N PRO A 287 -5.38 -27.42 10.70
CA PRO A 287 -6.12 -27.84 9.51
C PRO A 287 -7.43 -27.07 9.28
N ASN A 288 -8.17 -26.83 10.35
CA ASN A 288 -9.42 -26.06 10.30
C ASN A 288 -9.19 -24.58 9.91
N PHE A 289 -8.10 -23.97 10.35
CA PHE A 289 -7.77 -22.60 9.94
C PHE A 289 -7.43 -22.55 8.44
N ILE A 290 -6.55 -23.45 7.98
CA ILE A 290 -6.13 -23.53 6.57
C ILE A 290 -7.34 -23.74 5.67
N ALA A 291 -8.15 -24.76 5.94
CA ALA A 291 -9.32 -25.04 5.11
C ALA A 291 -10.29 -23.83 5.01
N ASN A 292 -10.57 -23.17 6.14
CA ASN A 292 -11.39 -21.97 6.12
C ASN A 292 -10.72 -20.78 5.40
N ALA A 293 -9.40 -20.64 5.50
CA ALA A 293 -8.65 -19.62 4.79
C ALA A 293 -8.69 -19.85 3.28
N VAL A 294 -8.54 -21.10 2.82
CA VAL A 294 -8.66 -21.49 1.41
C VAL A 294 -10.04 -21.14 0.86
N TYR A 295 -11.11 -21.53 1.56
CA TYR A 295 -12.49 -21.22 1.12
C TYR A 295 -12.73 -19.71 1.02
N ASN A 296 -12.36 -18.95 2.06
CA ASN A 296 -12.55 -17.51 2.08
C ASN A 296 -11.71 -16.81 1.00
N TYR A 297 -10.44 -17.22 0.84
CA TYR A 297 -9.55 -16.65 -0.16
C TYR A 297 -10.05 -16.90 -1.58
N SER A 298 -10.44 -18.16 -1.87
CA SER A 298 -10.88 -18.56 -3.22
C SER A 298 -12.28 -18.07 -3.57
N SER A 299 -13.05 -17.51 -2.62
CA SER A 299 -14.30 -16.82 -2.95
C SER A 299 -14.08 -15.49 -3.68
N GLY A 300 -12.88 -14.93 -3.62
CA GLY A 300 -12.54 -13.65 -4.25
C GLY A 300 -13.19 -12.43 -3.60
N GLU A 301 -13.87 -12.60 -2.49
CA GLU A 301 -14.54 -11.51 -1.77
C GLU A 301 -14.46 -11.68 -0.24
N SER A 302 -14.46 -10.55 0.49
CA SER A 302 -14.52 -10.56 1.95
C SER A 302 -15.93 -10.91 2.44
N LYS A 303 -15.99 -11.41 3.68
CA LYS A 303 -17.28 -11.58 4.34
C LYS A 303 -17.96 -10.23 4.54
N SER A 304 -19.28 -10.18 4.30
CA SER A 304 -20.11 -9.03 4.64
C SER A 304 -20.04 -8.75 6.14
N ARG A 305 -19.81 -7.50 6.50
CA ARG A 305 -19.79 -7.02 7.90
C ARG A 305 -20.76 -5.86 8.03
N SER A 306 -21.49 -5.84 9.14
CA SER A 306 -22.24 -4.63 9.52
C SER A 306 -21.30 -3.63 10.18
N ASN A 307 -21.41 -2.39 9.78
CA ASN A 307 -20.69 -1.29 10.43
C ASN A 307 -21.47 -0.78 11.67
N LYS A 308 -20.86 0.20 12.37
CA LYS A 308 -21.47 0.82 13.56
C LYS A 308 -22.83 1.50 13.28
N ASN A 309 -23.13 1.80 12.04
CA ASN A 309 -24.36 2.47 11.60
C ASN A 309 -25.43 1.48 11.11
N LEU A 310 -25.27 0.16 11.36
CA LEU A 310 -26.15 -0.91 10.92
C LEU A 310 -26.31 -1.01 9.38
N THR A 311 -25.38 -0.43 8.64
CA THR A 311 -25.25 -0.63 7.19
C THR A 311 -24.23 -1.73 6.89
N ILE A 312 -24.33 -2.36 5.73
CA ILE A 312 -23.39 -3.39 5.28
C ILE A 312 -22.16 -2.67 4.72
N ASP A 313 -20.98 -3.00 5.25
CA ASP A 313 -19.71 -2.52 4.68
C ASP A 313 -19.58 -3.07 3.25
N GLU A 314 -19.01 -2.25 2.37
CA GLU A 314 -18.69 -2.66 1.01
C GLU A 314 -17.74 -3.87 1.03
N LYS A 315 -18.10 -4.90 0.27
CA LYS A 315 -17.29 -6.11 0.16
C LYS A 315 -15.96 -5.75 -0.51
N LYS A 316 -14.89 -6.21 0.08
CA LYS A 316 -13.57 -6.17 -0.56
C LYS A 316 -13.46 -7.33 -1.51
N GLU A 317 -12.99 -7.07 -2.72
CA GLU A 317 -12.82 -8.07 -3.77
C GLU A 317 -11.36 -8.22 -4.16
N TRP A 318 -10.98 -9.38 -4.68
CA TRP A 318 -9.65 -9.64 -5.24
C TRP A 318 -9.72 -10.76 -6.29
N LYS A 319 -8.79 -10.72 -7.25
CA LYS A 319 -8.56 -11.79 -8.24
C LYS A 319 -7.06 -11.98 -8.39
N ASN A 320 -6.47 -12.79 -7.52
CA ASN A 320 -5.04 -13.08 -7.54
C ASN A 320 -4.75 -14.55 -7.20
N ILE A 321 -3.52 -14.97 -7.44
CA ILE A 321 -3.02 -16.29 -7.06
C ILE A 321 -2.23 -16.17 -5.76
N MET A 322 -2.53 -17.06 -4.80
CA MET A 322 -1.68 -17.25 -3.64
C MET A 322 -0.67 -18.35 -3.94
N LEU A 323 0.59 -18.03 -3.79
CA LEU A 323 1.67 -19.00 -3.83
C LEU A 323 2.06 -19.37 -2.40
N SER A 324 2.08 -20.66 -2.10
CA SER A 324 2.28 -21.16 -0.74
C SER A 324 3.36 -22.23 -0.68
N THR A 325 3.94 -22.43 0.52
CA THR A 325 4.83 -23.56 0.80
C THR A 325 4.44 -24.23 2.11
N GLY A 326 4.70 -25.54 2.20
CA GLY A 326 4.41 -26.32 3.39
C GLY A 326 5.17 -27.66 3.44
N GLU A 327 5.20 -28.32 4.60
CA GLU A 327 5.73 -29.69 4.72
C GLU A 327 4.71 -30.74 4.33
N ALA A 328 3.43 -30.51 4.69
CA ALA A 328 2.30 -31.28 4.22
C ALA A 328 1.46 -30.45 3.26
N SER A 329 0.85 -31.08 2.28
CA SER A 329 -0.03 -30.36 1.35
C SER A 329 -1.30 -29.87 2.06
N ILE A 330 -1.77 -28.70 1.66
CA ILE A 330 -3.03 -28.10 2.15
C ILE A 330 -4.19 -29.07 1.92
N THR A 331 -4.17 -29.79 0.80
CA THR A 331 -5.20 -30.79 0.46
C THR A 331 -5.21 -31.94 1.47
N ASN A 332 -4.05 -32.49 1.84
CA ASN A 332 -3.93 -33.54 2.85
C ASN A 332 -4.29 -33.04 4.26
N MET A 333 -3.91 -31.80 4.61
CA MET A 333 -4.28 -31.19 5.89
C MET A 333 -5.79 -30.97 6.04
N ALA A 334 -6.54 -30.90 4.93
CA ALA A 334 -7.95 -30.59 4.89
C ALA A 334 -8.80 -31.77 4.31
N GLU A 335 -8.36 -33.01 4.49
CA GLU A 335 -8.97 -34.23 3.91
C GLU A 335 -10.49 -34.35 4.08
N ASP A 336 -11.03 -33.90 5.23
CA ASP A 336 -12.45 -33.90 5.51
C ASP A 336 -13.28 -32.87 4.73
N LYS A 337 -12.63 -32.03 3.87
CA LYS A 337 -13.28 -30.92 3.18
C LYS A 337 -13.04 -30.98 1.66
N ALA A 338 -13.86 -31.81 0.99
CA ALA A 338 -13.75 -32.09 -0.46
C ALA A 338 -13.62 -30.86 -1.39
N GLY A 339 -14.13 -29.68 -0.99
CA GLY A 339 -14.02 -28.46 -1.80
C GLY A 339 -12.67 -27.77 -1.76
N VAL A 340 -11.73 -28.16 -0.88
CA VAL A 340 -10.39 -27.56 -0.80
C VAL A 340 -9.56 -27.98 -2.02
N SER A 341 -9.61 -29.24 -2.39
CA SER A 341 -8.83 -29.80 -3.54
C SER A 341 -9.15 -29.10 -4.87
N ALA A 342 -10.39 -28.62 -5.06
CA ALA A 342 -10.75 -27.87 -6.27
C ALA A 342 -10.18 -26.43 -6.32
N ARG A 343 -9.53 -25.98 -5.26
CA ARG A 343 -9.04 -24.60 -5.08
C ARG A 343 -7.54 -24.48 -4.90
N VAL A 344 -6.85 -25.62 -4.86
CA VAL A 344 -5.41 -25.70 -4.59
C VAL A 344 -4.76 -26.59 -5.65
N VAL A 345 -3.77 -26.05 -6.33
CA VAL A 345 -2.86 -26.82 -7.18
C VAL A 345 -1.65 -27.18 -6.35
N THR A 346 -1.49 -28.44 -6.02
CA THR A 346 -0.41 -28.95 -5.17
C THR A 346 0.71 -29.52 -6.01
N LEU A 347 1.94 -29.09 -5.77
CA LEU A 347 3.18 -29.56 -6.34
C LEU A 347 3.97 -30.27 -5.23
N GLU A 348 4.16 -31.59 -5.34
CA GLU A 348 4.79 -32.42 -4.29
C GLU A 348 6.19 -32.95 -4.70
N GLU A 349 6.61 -32.73 -5.94
CA GLU A 349 7.93 -33.14 -6.39
C GLU A 349 9.03 -32.21 -5.90
N GLN A 350 10.25 -32.74 -5.78
CA GLN A 350 11.42 -31.95 -5.40
C GLN A 350 11.73 -30.89 -6.46
N PRO A 351 11.78 -29.59 -6.07
CA PRO A 351 11.91 -28.50 -7.05
C PRO A 351 13.32 -28.39 -7.65
N TYR A 352 14.35 -28.92 -6.98
CA TYR A 352 15.76 -28.84 -7.40
C TYR A 352 16.41 -30.22 -7.36
N PRO A 353 17.35 -30.51 -8.26
CA PRO A 353 18.17 -31.70 -8.17
C PRO A 353 19.12 -31.66 -6.96
N ASP A 354 19.62 -32.82 -6.57
CA ASP A 354 20.64 -32.91 -5.52
C ASP A 354 21.86 -32.06 -5.88
N ASN A 355 22.46 -31.43 -4.88
CA ASN A 355 23.63 -30.54 -5.03
C ASN A 355 23.40 -29.31 -5.94
N TYR A 356 22.18 -28.80 -6.04
CA TYR A 356 21.89 -27.56 -6.77
C TYR A 356 22.64 -26.37 -6.16
N ASP A 357 23.17 -25.48 -6.99
CA ASP A 357 23.90 -24.27 -6.54
C ASP A 357 22.93 -23.15 -6.12
N PHE A 358 22.37 -23.27 -4.93
CA PHE A 358 21.49 -22.27 -4.35
C PHE A 358 22.19 -20.94 -4.07
N ILE A 359 23.51 -20.96 -3.74
CA ILE A 359 24.25 -19.74 -3.37
C ILE A 359 24.36 -18.82 -4.58
N SER A 360 24.75 -19.36 -5.73
CA SER A 360 24.84 -18.59 -6.97
C SER A 360 23.49 -18.04 -7.39
N LEU A 361 22.43 -18.84 -7.33
CA LEU A 361 21.09 -18.37 -7.73
C LEU A 361 20.53 -17.33 -6.75
N ASP A 362 20.74 -17.50 -5.41
CA ASP A 362 20.30 -16.51 -4.41
C ASP A 362 20.95 -15.14 -4.66
N HIS A 363 22.25 -15.14 -4.91
CA HIS A 363 22.96 -13.91 -5.25
C HIS A 363 22.35 -13.23 -6.49
N GLU A 364 22.11 -13.98 -7.56
CA GLU A 364 21.62 -13.41 -8.81
C GLU A 364 20.22 -12.81 -8.70
N PHE A 365 19.25 -13.49 -8.08
CA PHE A 365 17.91 -12.90 -7.99
C PHE A 365 17.78 -11.80 -6.92
N ARG A 366 18.70 -11.72 -5.95
CA ARG A 366 18.77 -10.57 -5.03
C ARG A 366 19.40 -9.34 -5.66
N GLU A 367 20.18 -9.51 -6.71
CA GLU A 367 20.75 -8.41 -7.49
C GLU A 367 19.90 -8.03 -8.71
N ASN A 368 19.02 -8.95 -9.18
CA ASN A 368 18.19 -8.75 -10.37
C ASN A 368 16.74 -9.13 -10.04
N TYR A 369 15.91 -8.14 -9.72
CA TYR A 369 14.50 -8.36 -9.33
C TYR A 369 13.57 -7.25 -9.81
N GLY A 370 12.25 -7.51 -9.83
CA GLY A 370 11.18 -6.55 -10.08
C GLY A 370 11.06 -6.09 -11.54
N THR A 371 11.84 -6.62 -12.46
CA THR A 371 11.84 -6.22 -13.87
C THR A 371 10.95 -7.13 -14.73
N LEU A 372 10.98 -8.45 -14.50
CA LEU A 372 10.28 -9.42 -15.33
C LEU A 372 8.76 -9.28 -15.26
N GLY A 373 8.20 -9.13 -14.05
CA GLY A 373 6.76 -9.05 -13.87
C GLY A 373 6.15 -7.82 -14.54
N ILE A 374 6.82 -6.67 -14.44
CA ILE A 374 6.40 -5.43 -15.10
C ILE A 374 6.40 -5.59 -16.61
N GLU A 375 7.49 -6.12 -17.16
CA GLU A 375 7.63 -6.28 -18.60
C GLU A 375 6.66 -7.33 -19.15
N PHE A 376 6.47 -8.43 -18.44
CA PHE A 376 5.45 -9.43 -18.78
C PHE A 376 4.07 -8.79 -18.92
N PHE A 377 3.63 -7.98 -17.94
CA PHE A 377 2.32 -7.36 -17.99
C PHE A 377 2.21 -6.30 -19.09
N LYS A 378 3.25 -5.50 -19.35
CA LYS A 378 3.29 -4.57 -20.48
C LYS A 378 3.17 -5.30 -21.83
N GLN A 379 3.89 -6.40 -22.01
CA GLN A 379 3.81 -7.21 -23.22
C GLN A 379 2.43 -7.84 -23.39
N TYR A 380 1.82 -8.32 -22.29
CA TYR A 380 0.45 -8.79 -22.33
C TYR A 380 -0.50 -7.68 -22.78
N GLN A 381 -0.45 -6.50 -22.15
CA GLN A 381 -1.33 -5.38 -22.50
C GLN A 381 -1.20 -4.96 -23.97
N SER A 382 0.01 -4.96 -24.50
CA SER A 382 0.27 -4.60 -25.91
C SER A 382 -0.32 -5.58 -26.93
N LYS A 383 -0.68 -6.82 -26.51
CA LYS A 383 -1.19 -7.90 -27.35
C LYS A 383 -2.44 -8.55 -26.77
N LYS A 384 -3.17 -7.83 -25.94
CA LYS A 384 -4.30 -8.31 -25.13
C LYS A 384 -5.33 -9.09 -25.95
N ASP A 385 -5.79 -8.54 -27.07
CA ASP A 385 -6.82 -9.16 -27.91
C ASP A 385 -6.35 -10.52 -28.46
N LYS A 386 -5.11 -10.59 -28.96
CA LYS A 386 -4.53 -11.83 -29.45
C LYS A 386 -4.49 -12.93 -28.37
N TYR A 387 -4.13 -12.57 -27.13
CA TYR A 387 -4.06 -13.55 -26.05
C TYR A 387 -5.43 -13.99 -25.55
N LYS A 388 -6.42 -13.10 -25.56
CA LYS A 388 -7.82 -13.46 -25.23
C LYS A 388 -8.38 -14.47 -26.24
N ASP A 389 -8.20 -14.23 -27.52
CA ASP A 389 -8.63 -15.15 -28.57
C ASP A 389 -7.95 -16.52 -28.40
N CYS A 390 -6.64 -16.54 -28.17
CA CYS A 390 -5.89 -17.77 -27.98
C CYS A 390 -6.43 -18.60 -26.80
N LEU A 391 -6.72 -17.96 -25.66
CA LEU A 391 -7.26 -18.65 -24.48
C LEU A 391 -8.66 -19.21 -24.73
N LEU A 392 -9.53 -18.45 -25.41
CA LEU A 392 -10.88 -18.91 -25.75
C LEU A 392 -10.86 -20.17 -26.61
N TYR A 393 -9.90 -20.27 -27.54
CA TYR A 393 -9.75 -21.47 -28.39
C TYR A 393 -9.14 -22.66 -27.66
N THR A 394 -8.38 -22.45 -26.60
CA THR A 394 -7.72 -23.51 -25.82
C THR A 394 -8.50 -23.94 -24.59
N SER A 395 -9.51 -23.18 -24.17
CA SER A 395 -10.37 -23.56 -23.06
C SER A 395 -11.31 -24.69 -23.47
N PRO A 396 -11.48 -25.75 -22.65
CA PRO A 396 -12.45 -26.79 -22.93
C PRO A 396 -13.85 -26.18 -23.04
N SER A 397 -14.60 -26.65 -24.03
CA SER A 397 -15.99 -26.22 -24.20
C SER A 397 -16.80 -26.56 -22.93
N PRO A 398 -17.73 -25.71 -22.47
CA PRO A 398 -18.61 -26.03 -21.35
C PRO A 398 -19.49 -27.26 -21.55
N ARG A 399 -19.35 -27.94 -22.70
CA ARG A 399 -20.11 -29.15 -23.09
C ARG A 399 -19.29 -30.43 -23.09
N ASP A 400 -17.99 -30.38 -22.74
CA ASP A 400 -17.12 -31.57 -22.70
C ASP A 400 -16.94 -32.06 -21.24
#